data_37f8e02b30230cb2ca9551071a572539
#
_entry.id   37f8e02b30230cb2ca9551071a572539
#
_cell.length_a   1.000
_cell.length_b   1.000
_cell.length_c   1.000
_cell.angle_alpha   90.00
_cell.angle_beta   90.00
_cell.angle_gamma   90.00
#
_symmetry.space_group_name_H-M   'P 1'
#
loop_
_entity.id
_entity.type
_entity.pdbx_description
1 polymer ?
#
loop_
_entity_poly.entity_id
_entity_poly.type
_entity_poly.pdbx_seq_one_letter_code
_entity_poly.pdbx_strand_id
1 'polypeptide(L)'
;MLTYILSTPRSGSTVLTALLEKKKGIICMPESSFPQILGSLDQKERSNERWLAALYIAGTFPPTPITLDEAEACMGGNDEEILFALGKALATKLSRPADEVTEVVWKTTRTIGMHKGLLATKGKFVIIHRNPLNVFESQFRVSFGKGNRNPLRFAVFNESYQNAFNRIPQDRKYELKYDDLPGALDGLLDFLGVEDYGEWPDGKGAMDLVAERCSWLNQITSEFENTDSLKRDRLDTKTVNQVNTAMAFARPLRPLLGPIRSYFDGRSVSSIRSRAKTLLA
;
A
#
# COMPACT_ATOMS: atom_id res chain seq x y z
N MET A 1 -15.65 -1.78 -6.91
CA MET A 1 -15.04 -0.44 -6.93
C MET A 1 -13.54 -0.54 -6.66
N LEU A 2 -12.74 0.50 -6.92
CA LEU A 2 -11.29 0.48 -6.60
C LEU A 2 -10.97 1.40 -5.43
N THR A 3 -10.17 0.93 -4.49
CA THR A 3 -9.65 1.71 -3.38
C THR A 3 -8.12 1.59 -3.29
N TYR A 4 -7.46 2.70 -3.01
CA TYR A 4 -6.01 2.75 -2.83
C TYR A 4 -5.66 3.13 -1.39
N ILE A 5 -4.97 2.23 -0.67
CA ILE A 5 -4.41 2.55 0.65
C ILE A 5 -3.05 3.19 0.45
N LEU A 6 -2.93 4.44 0.86
CA LEU A 6 -1.71 5.22 0.85
C LEU A 6 -1.22 5.46 2.28
N SER A 7 0.06 5.32 2.50
CA SER A 7 0.67 5.62 3.80
C SER A 7 2.17 5.85 3.67
N THR A 8 2.76 6.49 4.65
CA THR A 8 4.20 6.33 4.85
C THR A 8 4.51 4.87 5.20
N PRO A 9 5.60 4.27 4.71
CA PRO A 9 5.98 2.93 5.10
C PRO A 9 6.01 2.77 6.63
N ARG A 10 5.47 1.68 7.15
CA ARG A 10 5.34 1.36 8.59
C ARG A 10 4.24 2.14 9.34
N SER A 11 3.29 2.71 8.65
CA SER A 11 2.14 3.42 9.27
C SER A 11 0.95 2.50 9.58
N GLY A 12 1.05 1.19 9.39
CA GLY A 12 -0.03 0.24 9.74
C GLY A 12 -0.94 -0.15 8.56
N SER A 13 -0.59 0.21 7.32
CA SER A 13 -1.37 -0.17 6.14
C SER A 13 -1.58 -1.68 6.00
N THR A 14 -0.63 -2.50 6.45
CA THR A 14 -0.77 -3.96 6.44
C THR A 14 -1.83 -4.44 7.46
N VAL A 15 -1.91 -3.81 8.62
CA VAL A 15 -2.94 -4.09 9.62
C VAL A 15 -4.31 -3.70 9.08
N LEU A 16 -4.41 -2.51 8.47
CA LEU A 16 -5.65 -2.06 7.87
C LEU A 16 -6.12 -3.01 6.75
N THR A 17 -5.21 -3.45 5.86
CA THR A 17 -5.58 -4.44 4.83
C THR A 17 -6.06 -5.75 5.45
N ALA A 18 -5.43 -6.24 6.51
CA ALA A 18 -5.85 -7.46 7.19
C ALA A 18 -7.25 -7.33 7.85
N LEU A 19 -7.60 -6.16 8.36
CA LEU A 19 -8.94 -5.89 8.91
C LEU A 19 -9.99 -5.83 7.80
N LEU A 20 -9.71 -5.11 6.71
CA LEU A 20 -10.63 -4.98 5.57
C LEU A 20 -10.85 -6.33 4.87
N GLU A 21 -9.81 -7.14 4.75
CA GLU A 21 -9.85 -8.41 4.03
C GLU A 21 -10.73 -9.48 4.70
N LYS A 22 -11.07 -9.30 5.97
CA LYS A 22 -12.05 -10.14 6.67
C LYS A 22 -13.47 -9.89 6.15
N LYS A 23 -13.75 -8.69 5.66
CA LYS A 23 -15.10 -8.28 5.25
C LYS A 23 -15.46 -8.88 3.90
N LYS A 24 -16.65 -9.50 3.84
CA LYS A 24 -17.20 -10.07 2.60
C LYS A 24 -17.36 -8.98 1.55
N GLY A 25 -17.10 -9.31 0.30
CA GLY A 25 -17.10 -8.34 -0.81
C GLY A 25 -15.78 -7.60 -1.02
N ILE A 26 -14.86 -7.61 -0.06
CA ILE A 26 -13.58 -6.92 -0.16
C ILE A 26 -12.44 -7.91 -0.47
N ILE A 27 -11.60 -7.55 -1.43
CA ILE A 27 -10.33 -8.22 -1.72
C ILE A 27 -9.20 -7.21 -1.59
N CYS A 28 -8.21 -7.51 -0.74
CA CYS A 28 -7.02 -6.68 -0.58
C CYS A 28 -5.85 -7.26 -1.39
N MET A 29 -5.34 -6.46 -2.33
CA MET A 29 -4.17 -6.85 -3.12
C MET A 29 -2.89 -6.76 -2.27
N PRO A 30 -1.91 -7.66 -2.48
CA PRO A 30 -0.57 -7.50 -1.94
C PRO A 30 0.00 -6.12 -2.31
N GLU A 31 0.95 -5.62 -1.52
CA GLU A 31 1.58 -4.34 -1.81
C GLU A 31 2.18 -4.33 -3.22
N SER A 32 1.74 -3.39 -4.06
CA SER A 32 2.18 -3.32 -5.45
C SER A 32 2.37 -1.89 -5.92
N SER A 33 3.37 -1.70 -6.78
CA SER A 33 3.57 -0.47 -7.53
C SER A 33 2.87 -0.49 -8.89
N PHE A 34 2.20 -1.58 -9.23
CA PHE A 34 1.60 -1.74 -10.56
C PHE A 34 0.55 -0.68 -10.90
N PRO A 35 -0.40 -0.31 -10.00
CA PRO A 35 -1.38 0.71 -10.32
C PRO A 35 -0.75 2.05 -10.77
N GLN A 36 0.35 2.44 -10.11
CA GLN A 36 1.07 3.66 -10.45
C GLN A 36 1.87 3.53 -11.74
N ILE A 37 2.47 2.38 -11.97
CA ILE A 37 3.21 2.09 -13.21
C ILE A 37 2.23 2.12 -14.37
N LEU A 38 1.10 1.44 -14.26
CA LEU A 38 0.05 1.37 -15.27
C LEU A 38 -0.37 2.78 -15.73
N GLY A 39 -0.65 3.69 -14.79
CA GLY A 39 -0.99 5.08 -15.09
C GLY A 39 0.14 5.92 -15.70
N SER A 40 1.37 5.39 -15.80
CA SER A 40 2.55 6.07 -16.36
C SER A 40 3.01 5.50 -17.71
N LEU A 41 2.38 4.43 -18.20
CA LEU A 41 2.76 3.75 -19.45
C LEU A 41 2.27 4.51 -20.69
N ASP A 42 3.05 4.44 -21.75
CA ASP A 42 2.61 4.89 -23.07
C ASP A 42 1.67 3.86 -23.76
N GLN A 43 1.04 4.26 -24.84
CA GLN A 43 0.07 3.43 -25.55
C GLN A 43 0.68 2.11 -26.08
N LYS A 44 1.94 2.14 -26.51
CA LYS A 44 2.63 0.95 -27.03
C LYS A 44 2.86 -0.08 -25.93
N GLU A 45 3.27 0.38 -24.75
CA GLU A 45 3.44 -0.49 -23.59
C GLU A 45 2.10 -1.06 -23.11
N ARG A 46 1.03 -0.25 -23.17
CA ARG A 46 -0.32 -0.66 -22.77
C ARG A 46 -0.96 -1.70 -23.69
N SER A 47 -0.62 -1.70 -24.97
CA SER A 47 -1.14 -2.67 -25.92
C SER A 47 -0.47 -4.05 -25.86
N ASN A 48 0.50 -4.24 -25.00
CA ASN A 48 1.19 -5.53 -24.82
C ASN A 48 0.77 -6.17 -23.49
N GLU A 49 -0.25 -6.99 -23.53
CA GLU A 49 -0.85 -7.65 -22.36
C GLU A 49 0.17 -8.49 -21.59
N ARG A 50 1.00 -9.25 -22.29
CA ARG A 50 2.06 -10.07 -21.69
C ARG A 50 3.09 -9.21 -20.93
N TRP A 51 3.42 -8.04 -21.48
CA TRP A 51 4.29 -7.08 -20.81
C TRP A 51 3.64 -6.47 -19.56
N LEU A 52 2.36 -6.11 -19.65
CA LEU A 52 1.61 -5.60 -18.51
C LEU A 52 1.55 -6.63 -17.36
N ALA A 53 1.27 -7.90 -17.70
CA ALA A 53 1.27 -9.01 -16.74
C ALA A 53 2.65 -9.16 -16.05
N ALA A 54 3.73 -9.12 -16.84
CA ALA A 54 5.09 -9.19 -16.29
C ALA A 54 5.42 -8.00 -15.37
N LEU A 55 4.97 -6.78 -15.71
CA LEU A 55 5.11 -5.60 -14.86
C LEU A 55 4.33 -5.74 -13.55
N TYR A 56 3.11 -6.30 -13.58
CA TYR A 56 2.33 -6.58 -12.38
C TYR A 56 3.07 -7.55 -11.45
N ILE A 57 3.49 -8.71 -11.96
CA ILE A 57 4.21 -9.71 -11.18
C ILE A 57 5.50 -9.12 -10.59
N ALA A 58 6.29 -8.41 -11.41
CA ALA A 58 7.55 -7.78 -10.97
C ALA A 58 7.34 -6.67 -9.94
N GLY A 59 6.22 -5.95 -10.01
CA GLY A 59 5.88 -4.80 -9.16
C GLY A 59 5.21 -5.16 -7.85
N THR A 60 4.83 -6.43 -7.64
CA THR A 60 4.09 -6.89 -6.46
C THR A 60 5.06 -7.42 -5.38
N PHE A 61 4.78 -7.08 -4.13
CA PHE A 61 5.55 -7.55 -2.97
C PHE A 61 4.63 -7.70 -1.73
N PRO A 62 4.71 -8.81 -1.01
CA PRO A 62 5.40 -10.04 -1.38
C PRO A 62 4.91 -10.60 -2.73
N PRO A 63 5.55 -11.61 -3.31
CA PRO A 63 5.14 -12.16 -4.61
C PRO A 63 3.65 -12.53 -4.60
N THR A 64 2.95 -12.14 -5.67
CA THR A 64 1.53 -12.49 -5.86
C THR A 64 1.37 -13.99 -6.05
N PRO A 65 0.24 -14.59 -5.64
CA PRO A 65 -0.10 -15.97 -5.97
C PRO A 65 -0.64 -16.13 -7.41
N ILE A 66 -0.91 -15.02 -8.11
CA ILE A 66 -1.37 -15.00 -9.50
C ILE A 66 -0.19 -15.30 -10.43
N THR A 67 -0.33 -16.26 -11.32
CA THR A 67 0.69 -16.61 -12.32
C THR A 67 0.74 -15.59 -13.46
N LEU A 68 1.78 -15.67 -14.30
CA LEU A 68 1.93 -14.76 -15.45
C LEU A 68 0.77 -14.89 -16.43
N ASP A 69 0.34 -16.12 -16.76
CA ASP A 69 -0.74 -16.39 -17.68
C ASP A 69 -2.10 -15.93 -17.15
N GLU A 70 -2.36 -16.15 -15.85
CA GLU A 70 -3.56 -15.63 -15.18
C GLU A 70 -3.58 -14.10 -15.15
N ALA A 71 -2.43 -13.48 -14.91
CA ALA A 71 -2.32 -12.03 -14.95
C ALA A 71 -2.54 -11.50 -16.37
N GLU A 72 -1.97 -12.15 -17.40
CA GLU A 72 -2.16 -11.78 -18.80
C GLU A 72 -3.65 -11.80 -19.18
N ALA A 73 -4.39 -12.80 -18.77
CA ALA A 73 -5.83 -12.89 -19.00
C ALA A 73 -6.65 -11.72 -18.37
N CYS A 74 -6.06 -10.98 -17.43
CA CYS A 74 -6.67 -9.81 -16.81
C CYS A 74 -6.32 -8.49 -17.52
N MET A 75 -5.44 -8.47 -18.52
CA MET A 75 -4.86 -7.23 -19.08
C MET A 75 -5.70 -6.58 -20.17
N GLY A 76 -6.85 -7.14 -20.51
CA GLY A 76 -7.79 -6.53 -21.46
C GLY A 76 -8.61 -5.40 -20.83
N GLY A 77 -8.75 -4.26 -21.52
CA GLY A 77 -9.58 -3.15 -21.09
C GLY A 77 -8.84 -1.90 -20.60
N ASN A 78 -9.55 -1.04 -19.91
CA ASN A 78 -8.97 0.16 -19.31
C ASN A 78 -8.29 -0.13 -17.96
N ASP A 79 -7.59 0.86 -17.40
CA ASP A 79 -6.82 0.68 -16.16
C ASP A 79 -7.67 0.17 -14.99
N GLU A 80 -8.92 0.63 -14.87
CA GLU A 80 -9.81 0.22 -13.79
C GLU A 80 -10.27 -1.23 -13.97
N GLU A 81 -10.58 -1.62 -15.18
CA GLU A 81 -10.98 -2.98 -15.53
C GLU A 81 -9.85 -3.98 -15.27
N ILE A 82 -8.62 -3.65 -15.69
CA ILE A 82 -7.42 -4.45 -15.41
C ILE A 82 -7.21 -4.62 -13.89
N LEU A 83 -7.23 -3.52 -13.14
CA LEU A 83 -6.98 -3.56 -11.70
C LEU A 83 -8.08 -4.33 -10.95
N PHE A 84 -9.31 -4.24 -11.41
CA PHE A 84 -10.43 -4.96 -10.83
C PHE A 84 -10.41 -6.46 -11.20
N ALA A 85 -10.07 -6.79 -12.44
CA ALA A 85 -9.92 -8.18 -12.91
C ALA A 85 -8.83 -8.93 -12.13
N LEU A 86 -7.69 -8.29 -11.86
CA LEU A 86 -6.64 -8.85 -11.01
C LEU A 86 -7.14 -9.14 -9.58
N GLY A 87 -7.99 -8.28 -9.04
CA GLY A 87 -8.63 -8.52 -7.74
C GLY A 87 -9.55 -9.75 -7.76
N LYS A 88 -10.35 -9.91 -8.79
CA LYS A 88 -11.19 -11.10 -8.98
C LYS A 88 -10.38 -12.38 -9.17
N ALA A 89 -9.27 -12.31 -9.91
CA ALA A 89 -8.36 -13.45 -10.05
C ALA A 89 -7.75 -13.84 -8.69
N LEU A 90 -7.40 -12.86 -7.85
CA LEU A 90 -6.94 -13.13 -6.49
C LEU A 90 -8.04 -13.74 -5.63
N ALA A 91 -9.29 -13.28 -5.72
CA ALA A 91 -10.43 -13.87 -5.01
C ALA A 91 -10.56 -15.35 -5.32
N THR A 92 -10.47 -15.73 -6.60
CA THR A 92 -10.48 -17.13 -7.03
C THR A 92 -9.35 -17.94 -6.39
N LYS A 93 -8.15 -17.38 -6.27
CA LYS A 93 -7.02 -18.04 -5.57
C LYS A 93 -7.28 -18.24 -4.07
N LEU A 94 -8.10 -17.38 -3.48
CA LEU A 94 -8.54 -17.47 -2.09
C LEU A 94 -9.79 -18.37 -1.91
N SER A 95 -10.25 -19.03 -2.97
CA SER A 95 -11.50 -19.81 -2.99
C SER A 95 -12.73 -18.96 -2.66
N ARG A 96 -12.70 -17.66 -3.01
CA ARG A 96 -13.82 -16.72 -2.84
C ARG A 96 -14.55 -16.52 -4.17
N PRO A 97 -15.89 -16.45 -4.17
CA PRO A 97 -16.65 -16.18 -5.39
C PRO A 97 -16.27 -14.82 -5.98
N ALA A 98 -15.78 -14.81 -7.22
CA ALA A 98 -15.34 -13.60 -7.89
C ALA A 98 -16.49 -12.62 -8.23
N ASP A 99 -17.73 -13.10 -8.30
CA ASP A 99 -18.95 -12.32 -8.50
C ASP A 99 -19.40 -11.60 -7.22
N GLU A 100 -19.03 -12.09 -6.05
CA GLU A 100 -19.28 -11.42 -4.78
C GLU A 100 -18.29 -10.27 -4.49
N VAL A 101 -17.22 -10.13 -5.28
CA VAL A 101 -16.23 -9.05 -5.09
C VAL A 101 -16.80 -7.72 -5.58
N THR A 102 -17.09 -6.83 -4.65
CA THR A 102 -17.58 -5.47 -4.91
C THR A 102 -16.48 -4.42 -4.80
N GLU A 103 -15.45 -4.68 -3.99
CA GLU A 103 -14.35 -3.74 -3.73
C GLU A 103 -12.99 -4.43 -3.85
N VAL A 104 -12.08 -3.82 -4.62
CA VAL A 104 -10.68 -4.24 -4.73
C VAL A 104 -9.78 -3.17 -4.15
N VAL A 105 -9.08 -3.52 -3.08
CA VAL A 105 -8.22 -2.61 -2.32
C VAL A 105 -6.76 -2.82 -2.70
N TRP A 106 -6.14 -1.78 -3.25
CA TRP A 106 -4.72 -1.78 -3.61
C TRP A 106 -3.87 -1.07 -2.55
N LYS A 107 -3.00 -1.81 -1.92
CA LYS A 107 -2.03 -1.23 -0.99
C LYS A 107 -0.82 -0.69 -1.73
N THR A 108 -0.57 0.62 -1.62
CA THR A 108 0.49 1.31 -2.37
C THR A 108 1.30 2.23 -1.46
N THR A 109 2.23 1.68 -0.68
CA THR A 109 3.00 2.46 0.31
C THR A 109 4.28 3.09 -0.23
N ARG A 110 4.66 2.79 -1.49
CA ARG A 110 6.01 3.10 -2.00
C ARG A 110 6.09 4.29 -2.95
N THR A 111 5.01 5.05 -3.15
CA THR A 111 4.89 5.81 -4.38
C THR A 111 4.56 7.28 -4.20
N ILE A 112 5.46 8.04 -3.59
CA ILE A 112 5.27 9.49 -3.45
C ILE A 112 5.22 10.22 -4.81
N GLY A 113 5.96 9.76 -5.80
CA GLY A 113 6.06 10.47 -7.09
C GLY A 113 5.03 10.06 -8.14
N MET A 114 4.34 8.93 -7.93
CA MET A 114 3.56 8.28 -8.98
C MET A 114 2.04 8.32 -8.74
N HIS A 115 1.57 9.11 -7.76
CA HIS A 115 0.13 9.24 -7.47
C HIS A 115 -0.68 9.82 -8.63
N LYS A 116 -0.04 10.51 -9.59
CA LYS A 116 -0.73 11.03 -10.78
C LYS A 116 -1.43 9.93 -11.57
N GLY A 117 -0.81 8.75 -11.70
CA GLY A 117 -1.44 7.61 -12.36
C GLY A 117 -2.67 7.12 -11.60
N LEU A 118 -2.62 7.10 -10.26
CA LEU A 118 -3.77 6.73 -9.43
C LEU A 118 -4.90 7.75 -9.50
N LEU A 119 -4.58 9.04 -9.60
CA LEU A 119 -5.58 10.10 -9.72
C LEU A 119 -6.34 10.05 -11.06
N ALA A 120 -5.77 9.44 -12.09
CA ALA A 120 -6.43 9.23 -13.37
C ALA A 120 -7.58 8.21 -13.29
N THR A 121 -7.55 7.30 -12.32
CA THR A 121 -8.65 6.38 -12.05
C THR A 121 -9.77 7.07 -11.25
N LYS A 122 -10.97 6.48 -11.22
CA LYS A 122 -12.08 6.94 -10.36
C LYS A 122 -12.03 6.39 -8.94
N GLY A 123 -10.99 5.64 -8.59
CA GLY A 123 -10.86 4.97 -7.30
C GLY A 123 -10.84 5.93 -6.11
N LYS A 124 -11.23 5.41 -4.95
CA LYS A 124 -11.18 6.09 -3.65
C LYS A 124 -9.79 5.95 -3.03
N PHE A 125 -9.46 6.84 -2.10
CA PHE A 125 -8.17 6.85 -1.42
C PHE A 125 -8.37 6.75 0.09
N VAL A 126 -7.68 5.84 0.72
CA VAL A 126 -7.62 5.71 2.18
C VAL A 126 -6.21 6.03 2.63
N ILE A 127 -6.07 7.05 3.46
CA ILE A 127 -4.78 7.50 3.96
C ILE A 127 -4.68 7.14 5.44
N ILE A 128 -3.67 6.36 5.80
CA ILE A 128 -3.42 6.03 7.19
C ILE A 128 -2.24 6.83 7.72
N HIS A 129 -2.52 7.59 8.77
CA HIS A 129 -1.55 8.38 9.51
C HIS A 129 -1.10 7.66 10.77
N ARG A 130 0.17 7.80 11.12
CA ARG A 130 0.74 7.29 12.35
C ARG A 130 1.70 8.30 12.95
N ASN A 131 1.85 8.29 14.27
CA ASN A 131 2.82 9.13 14.94
C ASN A 131 4.23 8.95 14.31
N PRO A 132 4.89 10.03 13.87
CA PRO A 132 6.19 9.95 13.20
C PRO A 132 7.27 9.26 14.03
N LEU A 133 7.27 9.39 15.36
CA LEU A 133 8.22 8.67 16.21
C LEU A 133 8.05 7.15 16.13
N ASN A 134 6.80 6.68 16.10
CA ASN A 134 6.50 5.26 15.98
C ASN A 134 6.86 4.71 14.58
N VAL A 135 6.66 5.53 13.55
CA VAL A 135 7.10 5.20 12.18
C VAL A 135 8.62 5.11 12.12
N PHE A 136 9.30 6.11 12.69
CA PHE A 136 10.76 6.17 12.73
C PHE A 136 11.34 4.94 13.43
N GLU A 137 10.87 4.63 14.65
CA GLU A 137 11.30 3.45 15.41
C GLU A 137 11.05 2.16 14.63
N SER A 138 9.86 2.00 14.07
CA SER A 138 9.48 0.80 13.31
C SER A 138 10.34 0.63 12.04
N GLN A 139 10.81 1.71 11.42
CA GLN A 139 11.70 1.65 10.27
C GLN A 139 13.09 1.14 10.63
N PHE A 140 13.58 1.41 11.84
CA PHE A 140 14.88 0.92 12.29
C PHE A 140 14.96 -0.59 12.47
N ARG A 141 13.84 -1.22 12.83
CA ARG A 141 13.80 -2.64 13.15
C ARG A 141 13.82 -3.54 11.93
N VAL A 142 13.38 -3.02 10.80
CA VAL A 142 13.38 -3.83 9.58
C VAL A 142 14.75 -3.82 8.93
N SER A 143 15.17 -4.96 8.39
CA SER A 143 16.50 -5.16 7.81
C SER A 143 16.82 -4.15 6.70
N PHE A 144 15.83 -3.74 5.93
CA PHE A 144 15.96 -2.75 4.87
C PHE A 144 15.98 -1.29 5.38
N GLY A 145 15.68 -1.06 6.67
CA GLY A 145 15.70 0.27 7.30
C GLY A 145 16.97 0.60 8.07
N LYS A 146 17.89 -0.36 8.25
CA LYS A 146 19.09 -0.20 9.10
C LYS A 146 20.03 0.96 8.72
N GLY A 147 19.99 1.42 7.48
CA GLY A 147 20.79 2.58 7.01
C GLY A 147 20.14 3.95 7.23
N ASN A 148 18.93 4.01 7.76
CA ASN A 148 18.08 5.19 7.73
C ASN A 148 17.93 5.90 9.07
N ARG A 149 19.03 6.00 9.83
CA ARG A 149 19.04 6.58 11.18
C ARG A 149 19.16 8.11 11.22
N ASN A 150 18.95 8.79 10.09
CA ASN A 150 19.05 10.24 10.03
C ASN A 150 17.66 10.88 10.23
N PRO A 151 17.41 11.56 11.38
CA PRO A 151 16.13 12.19 11.68
C PRO A 151 15.69 13.23 10.66
N LEU A 152 16.61 14.04 10.13
CA LEU A 152 16.29 15.06 9.12
C LEU A 152 15.83 14.44 7.81
N ARG A 153 16.53 13.41 7.35
CA ARG A 153 16.15 12.67 6.15
C ARG A 153 14.79 11.99 6.31
N PHE A 154 14.53 11.41 7.47
CA PHE A 154 13.22 10.86 7.80
C PHE A 154 12.14 11.93 7.77
N ALA A 155 12.38 13.09 8.39
CA ALA A 155 11.42 14.18 8.45
C ALA A 155 11.07 14.70 7.04
N VAL A 156 12.08 14.97 6.20
CA VAL A 156 11.88 15.38 4.81
C VAL A 156 11.09 14.34 4.02
N PHE A 157 11.40 13.08 4.19
CA PHE A 157 10.68 11.96 3.58
C PHE A 157 9.21 11.93 4.04
N ASN A 158 8.95 11.97 5.35
CA ASN A 158 7.60 11.97 5.90
C ASN A 158 6.76 13.15 5.38
N GLU A 159 7.32 14.36 5.39
CA GLU A 159 6.63 15.56 4.90
C GLU A 159 6.37 15.53 3.39
N SER A 160 7.21 14.86 2.61
CA SER A 160 6.97 14.63 1.18
C SER A 160 5.74 13.74 0.94
N TYR A 161 5.52 12.72 1.77
CA TYR A 161 4.30 11.92 1.74
C TYR A 161 3.08 12.76 2.10
N GLN A 162 3.16 13.54 3.17
CA GLN A 162 2.06 14.43 3.56
C GLN A 162 1.70 15.42 2.44
N ASN A 163 2.70 15.96 1.75
CA ASN A 163 2.45 16.82 0.60
C ASN A 163 1.74 16.10 -0.55
N ALA A 164 2.12 14.85 -0.82
CA ALA A 164 1.45 14.04 -1.83
C ALA A 164 -0.01 13.73 -1.45
N PHE A 165 -0.28 13.41 -0.18
CA PHE A 165 -1.64 13.14 0.32
C PHE A 165 -2.54 14.38 0.26
N ASN A 166 -2.00 15.57 0.51
CA ASN A 166 -2.75 16.83 0.42
C ASN A 166 -3.23 17.16 -1.01
N ARG A 167 -2.63 16.54 -2.03
CA ARG A 167 -3.03 16.74 -3.44
C ARG A 167 -4.18 15.84 -3.88
N ILE A 168 -4.60 14.90 -3.04
CA ILE A 168 -5.72 14.02 -3.33
C ILE A 168 -7.02 14.80 -3.07
N PRO A 169 -7.98 14.80 -4.00
CA PRO A 169 -9.26 15.46 -3.82
C PRO A 169 -9.99 14.97 -2.56
N GLN A 170 -10.60 15.90 -1.83
CA GLN A 170 -11.20 15.60 -0.53
C GLN A 170 -12.43 14.69 -0.64
N ASP A 171 -13.19 14.81 -1.71
CA ASP A 171 -14.37 13.98 -2.01
C ASP A 171 -14.04 12.52 -2.31
N ARG A 172 -12.78 12.23 -2.60
CA ARG A 172 -12.29 10.88 -2.89
C ARG A 172 -11.38 10.32 -1.80
N LYS A 173 -11.23 11.02 -0.68
CA LYS A 173 -10.23 10.74 0.35
C LYS A 173 -10.85 10.50 1.72
N TYR A 174 -10.48 9.39 2.35
CA TYR A 174 -10.72 9.12 3.76
C TYR A 174 -9.40 9.06 4.52
N GLU A 175 -9.27 9.86 5.57
CA GLU A 175 -8.08 9.90 6.40
C GLU A 175 -8.38 9.32 7.78
N LEU A 176 -7.55 8.38 8.23
CA LEU A 176 -7.65 7.77 9.54
C LEU A 176 -6.29 7.73 10.26
N LYS A 177 -6.31 7.68 11.56
CA LYS A 177 -5.13 7.48 12.38
C LYS A 177 -4.99 6.01 12.76
N TYR A 178 -3.76 5.53 12.80
CA TYR A 178 -3.48 4.16 13.25
C TYR A 178 -4.01 3.89 14.67
N ASP A 179 -3.95 4.90 15.55
CA ASP A 179 -4.39 4.79 16.93
C ASP A 179 -5.92 4.65 17.06
N ASP A 180 -6.68 5.03 16.03
CA ASP A 180 -8.15 4.92 16.01
C ASP A 180 -8.63 3.53 15.53
N LEU A 181 -7.73 2.67 15.07
CA LEU A 181 -8.08 1.29 14.70
C LEU A 181 -8.30 0.43 15.96
N PRO A 182 -9.26 -0.55 15.90
CA PRO A 182 -10.16 -0.85 14.80
C PRO A 182 -11.43 0.02 14.73
N GLY A 183 -11.66 0.90 15.71
CA GLY A 183 -12.90 1.67 15.85
C GLY A 183 -13.27 2.57 14.66
N ALA A 184 -12.28 2.98 13.85
CA ALA A 184 -12.51 3.75 12.62
C ALA A 184 -12.99 2.91 11.42
N LEU A 185 -13.12 1.58 11.59
CA LEU A 185 -13.41 0.68 10.45
C LEU A 185 -14.82 0.90 9.90
N ASP A 186 -15.83 1.09 10.76
CA ASP A 186 -17.22 1.28 10.33
C ASP A 186 -17.35 2.53 9.45
N GLY A 187 -16.82 3.67 9.88
CA GLY A 187 -16.81 4.89 9.07
C GLY A 187 -16.02 4.76 7.77
N LEU A 188 -15.00 3.91 7.75
CA LEU A 188 -14.29 3.59 6.52
C LEU A 188 -15.15 2.73 5.58
N LEU A 189 -15.85 1.72 6.07
CA LEU A 189 -16.75 0.88 5.26
C LEU A 189 -17.88 1.72 4.67
N ASP A 190 -18.47 2.63 5.44
CA ASP A 190 -19.47 3.59 4.97
C ASP A 190 -18.90 4.47 3.83
N PHE A 191 -17.69 5.00 4.01
CA PHE A 191 -17.03 5.77 2.95
C PHE A 191 -16.80 4.93 1.69
N LEU A 192 -16.41 3.67 1.83
CA LEU A 192 -16.23 2.77 0.70
C LEU A 192 -17.58 2.43 0.03
N GLY A 193 -18.70 2.57 0.73
CA GLY A 193 -20.01 2.15 0.27
C GLY A 193 -20.15 0.64 0.24
N VAL A 194 -19.45 -0.03 1.13
CA VAL A 194 -19.52 -1.48 1.30
C VAL A 194 -20.60 -1.77 2.34
N GLU A 195 -21.67 -2.42 1.90
CA GLU A 195 -22.70 -2.93 2.82
C GLU A 195 -22.05 -3.99 3.73
N ASP A 196 -22.54 -4.11 4.96
CA ASP A 196 -22.05 -5.15 5.88
C ASP A 196 -22.62 -6.52 5.49
N TYR A 197 -21.93 -7.19 4.58
CA TYR A 197 -22.24 -8.57 4.18
C TYR A 197 -21.67 -9.62 5.15
N GLY A 198 -21.17 -9.20 6.31
CA GLY A 198 -20.48 -10.06 7.27
C GLY A 198 -19.02 -10.31 6.89
N GLU A 199 -18.50 -11.45 7.37
CA GLU A 199 -17.10 -11.84 7.13
C GLU A 199 -17.01 -13.06 6.19
N TRP A 200 -15.87 -13.18 5.52
CA TRP A 200 -15.58 -14.37 4.73
C TRP A 200 -15.46 -15.59 5.65
N PRO A 201 -16.06 -16.75 5.30
CA PRO A 201 -16.14 -17.90 6.18
C PRO A 201 -14.80 -18.49 6.60
N ASP A 202 -13.77 -18.38 5.75
CA ASP A 202 -12.45 -18.96 5.97
C ASP A 202 -11.49 -18.05 6.74
N GLY A 203 -11.82 -16.76 6.89
CA GLY A 203 -10.99 -15.76 7.55
C GLY A 203 -9.61 -15.54 6.92
N LYS A 204 -9.27 -16.27 5.85
CA LYS A 204 -7.96 -16.19 5.18
C LYS A 204 -7.94 -15.04 4.18
N GLY A 205 -6.86 -14.30 4.15
CA GLY A 205 -6.65 -13.21 3.21
C GLY A 205 -5.46 -13.42 2.27
N ALA A 206 -5.27 -12.51 1.33
CA ALA A 206 -4.10 -12.55 0.45
C ALA A 206 -2.79 -12.50 1.23
N MET A 207 -2.81 -11.89 2.42
CA MET A 207 -1.64 -11.83 3.30
C MET A 207 -1.30 -13.21 3.88
N ASP A 208 -2.27 -14.07 4.13
CA ASP A 208 -2.04 -15.42 4.63
C ASP A 208 -1.36 -16.31 3.57
N LEU A 209 -1.76 -16.16 2.30
CA LEU A 209 -1.11 -16.86 1.17
C LEU A 209 0.38 -16.52 1.01
N VAL A 210 0.78 -15.35 1.49
CA VAL A 210 2.16 -14.85 1.36
C VAL A 210 2.91 -14.83 2.69
N ALA A 211 2.23 -14.98 3.82
CA ALA A 211 2.82 -15.01 5.16
C ALA A 211 3.85 -16.13 5.29
N GLU A 212 3.56 -17.32 4.73
CA GLU A 212 4.47 -18.46 4.69
C GLU A 212 5.81 -18.12 4.01
N ARG A 213 5.81 -17.14 3.08
CA ARG A 213 6.99 -16.71 2.33
C ARG A 213 7.69 -15.48 2.91
N CYS A 214 7.09 -14.85 3.93
CA CYS A 214 7.56 -13.60 4.51
C CYS A 214 7.46 -13.62 6.03
N SER A 215 8.51 -14.10 6.70
CA SER A 215 8.56 -14.30 8.16
C SER A 215 8.18 -13.06 9.00
N TRP A 216 8.34 -11.85 8.47
CA TRP A 216 7.95 -10.61 9.16
C TRP A 216 6.44 -10.34 9.12
N LEU A 217 5.69 -11.06 8.27
CA LEU A 217 4.22 -11.01 8.22
C LEU A 217 3.58 -11.89 9.30
N ASN A 218 4.28 -12.91 9.78
CA ASN A 218 3.82 -13.80 10.84
C ASN A 218 3.60 -13.06 12.19
N GLN A 219 4.02 -11.80 12.28
CA GLN A 219 3.77 -10.93 13.44
C GLN A 219 2.43 -10.17 13.36
N ILE A 220 1.71 -10.30 12.25
CA ILE A 220 0.36 -9.76 12.13
C ILE A 220 -0.57 -10.80 12.75
N THR A 221 -0.87 -10.62 14.02
CA THR A 221 -1.84 -11.45 14.73
C THR A 221 -3.25 -11.17 14.18
N SER A 222 -4.14 -12.16 14.29
CA SER A 222 -5.56 -12.02 13.95
C SER A 222 -6.27 -10.93 14.79
N GLU A 223 -5.67 -10.53 15.89
CA GLU A 223 -6.15 -9.47 16.77
C GLU A 223 -5.26 -8.22 16.64
N PHE A 224 -5.92 -7.08 16.50
CA PHE A 224 -5.23 -5.80 16.48
C PHE A 224 -4.70 -5.46 17.87
N GLU A 225 -3.40 -5.33 17.99
CA GLU A 225 -2.74 -4.82 19.20
C GLU A 225 -1.98 -3.52 18.88
N ASN A 226 -2.38 -2.43 19.53
CA ASN A 226 -1.65 -1.16 19.40
C ASN A 226 -0.41 -1.15 20.30
N THR A 227 0.75 -1.37 19.69
CA THR A 227 2.05 -1.40 20.38
C THR A 227 2.79 -0.05 20.33
N ASP A 228 2.10 1.06 20.07
CA ASP A 228 2.74 2.36 19.81
C ASP A 228 3.38 2.99 21.04
N SER A 229 2.81 2.78 22.25
CA SER A 229 3.45 3.18 23.50
C SER A 229 4.78 2.47 23.68
N LEU A 230 4.80 1.15 23.53
CA LEU A 230 6.02 0.34 23.66
C LEU A 230 7.12 0.73 22.66
N LYS A 231 6.76 1.24 21.49
CA LYS A 231 7.74 1.71 20.50
C LYS A 231 8.38 3.02 20.89
N ARG A 232 7.61 3.95 21.44
CA ARG A 232 8.13 5.24 21.93
C ARG A 232 9.11 5.04 23.08
N ASP A 233 8.82 4.13 24.00
CA ASP A 233 9.66 3.83 25.17
C ASP A 233 11.03 3.23 24.80
N ARG A 234 11.18 2.76 23.57
CA ARG A 234 12.44 2.22 23.03
C ARG A 234 13.36 3.28 22.42
N LEU A 235 12.86 4.49 22.21
CA LEU A 235 13.65 5.61 21.74
C LEU A 235 14.24 6.36 22.92
N ASP A 236 15.54 6.60 22.91
CA ASP A 236 16.17 7.49 23.91
C ASP A 236 15.73 8.94 23.72
N THR A 237 15.79 9.72 24.78
CA THR A 237 15.36 11.13 24.79
C THR A 237 16.08 11.98 23.73
N LYS A 238 17.36 11.69 23.48
CA LYS A 238 18.15 12.41 22.47
C LYS A 238 17.58 12.15 21.07
N THR A 239 17.28 10.91 20.73
CA THR A 239 16.68 10.52 19.44
C THR A 239 15.29 11.14 19.29
N VAL A 240 14.44 11.10 20.31
CA VAL A 240 13.12 11.74 20.32
C VAL A 240 13.24 13.23 20.01
N ASN A 241 14.13 13.94 20.71
CA ASN A 241 14.35 15.38 20.48
C ASN A 241 14.87 15.68 19.07
N GLN A 242 15.79 14.87 18.55
CA GLN A 242 16.31 15.02 17.20
C GLN A 242 15.21 14.83 16.13
N VAL A 243 14.35 13.82 16.27
CA VAL A 243 13.23 13.58 15.34
C VAL A 243 12.23 14.75 15.42
N ASN A 244 11.83 15.16 16.62
CA ASN A 244 10.90 16.27 16.79
C ASN A 244 11.43 17.58 16.20
N THR A 245 12.70 17.89 16.43
CA THR A 245 13.37 19.08 15.85
C THR A 245 13.40 19.01 14.32
N ALA A 246 13.77 17.84 13.78
CA ALA A 246 13.79 17.62 12.34
C ALA A 246 12.40 17.74 11.69
N MET A 247 11.36 17.22 12.36
CA MET A 247 9.97 17.34 11.90
C MET A 247 9.49 18.80 11.94
N ALA A 248 9.82 19.54 13.01
CA ALA A 248 9.50 20.97 13.11
C ALA A 248 10.18 21.78 12.02
N PHE A 249 11.41 21.44 11.65
CA PHE A 249 12.14 22.08 10.55
C PHE A 249 11.58 21.73 9.18
N ALA A 250 11.24 20.47 8.93
CA ALA A 250 10.77 19.99 7.62
C ALA A 250 9.32 20.40 7.31
N ARG A 251 8.45 20.52 8.33
CA ARG A 251 7.02 20.82 8.16
C ARG A 251 6.74 22.11 7.38
N PRO A 252 7.37 23.27 7.66
CA PRO A 252 7.16 24.48 6.88
C PRO A 252 7.59 24.33 5.42
N LEU A 253 8.54 23.43 5.13
CA LEU A 253 9.06 23.17 3.79
C LEU A 253 8.15 22.22 2.99
N ARG A 254 7.15 21.61 3.61
CA ARG A 254 6.24 20.62 2.98
C ARG A 254 5.74 21.02 1.60
N PRO A 255 5.23 22.25 1.36
CA PRO A 255 4.74 22.64 0.03
C PRO A 255 5.81 22.61 -1.05
N LEU A 256 7.08 22.75 -0.68
CA LEU A 256 8.24 22.78 -1.58
C LEU A 256 8.83 21.39 -1.81
N LEU A 257 8.48 20.41 -0.96
CA LEU A 257 9.00 19.06 -1.07
C LEU A 257 8.31 18.36 -2.24
N GLY A 258 9.05 18.18 -3.31
CA GLY A 258 8.64 17.37 -4.44
C GLY A 258 8.59 15.87 -4.09
N PRO A 259 8.22 15.02 -5.04
CA PRO A 259 8.27 13.58 -4.88
C PRO A 259 9.73 13.16 -4.68
N ILE A 260 10.08 12.84 -3.44
CA ILE A 260 11.37 12.23 -3.14
C ILE A 260 11.26 10.76 -3.55
N ARG A 261 12.22 10.28 -4.32
CA ARG A 261 12.35 8.85 -4.58
C ARG A 261 12.34 8.14 -3.24
N SER A 262 11.44 7.17 -3.11
CA SER A 262 11.30 6.40 -1.89
C SER A 262 12.67 5.95 -1.41
N TYR A 263 13.00 6.29 -0.19
CA TYR A 263 14.27 5.93 0.45
C TYR A 263 14.45 4.42 0.57
N PHE A 264 13.33 3.70 0.56
CA PHE A 264 13.24 2.26 0.71
C PHE A 264 13.16 1.50 -0.63
N ASP A 265 13.12 2.23 -1.74
CA ASP A 265 12.97 1.63 -3.06
C ASP A 265 14.32 1.20 -3.63
N GLY A 266 14.74 0.00 -3.27
CA GLY A 266 15.57 -0.80 -4.16
C GLY A 266 14.83 -1.23 -5.46
N ARG A 267 13.56 -0.79 -5.63
CA ARG A 267 12.71 -1.10 -6.78
C ARG A 267 12.25 0.18 -7.46
N SER A 268 13.18 0.85 -8.13
CA SER A 268 12.82 1.90 -9.09
C SER A 268 11.96 1.29 -10.22
N VAL A 269 11.19 2.11 -10.93
CA VAL A 269 10.46 1.66 -12.13
C VAL A 269 11.38 0.94 -13.10
N SER A 270 12.62 1.40 -13.25
CA SER A 270 13.66 0.74 -14.06
C SER A 270 14.00 -0.67 -13.57
N SER A 271 14.09 -0.87 -12.24
CA SER A 271 14.33 -2.19 -11.65
C SER A 271 13.14 -3.14 -11.86
N ILE A 272 11.91 -2.63 -11.73
CA ILE A 272 10.69 -3.42 -12.00
C ILE A 272 10.64 -3.81 -13.47
N ARG A 273 10.90 -2.88 -14.38
CA ARG A 273 10.97 -3.15 -15.84
C ARG A 273 12.05 -4.18 -16.19
N SER A 274 13.23 -4.10 -15.55
CA SER A 274 14.30 -5.11 -15.74
C SER A 274 13.86 -6.50 -15.31
N ARG A 275 13.21 -6.62 -14.14
CA ARG A 275 12.66 -7.90 -13.66
C ARG A 275 11.53 -8.42 -14.56
N ALA A 276 10.66 -7.54 -15.05
CA ALA A 276 9.62 -7.93 -16.01
C ALA A 276 10.22 -8.52 -17.29
N LYS A 277 11.29 -7.93 -17.81
CA LYS A 277 12.02 -8.50 -18.97
C LYS A 277 12.58 -9.90 -18.69
N THR A 278 13.11 -10.13 -17.49
CA THR A 278 13.62 -11.46 -17.10
C THR A 278 12.48 -12.50 -17.00
N LEU A 279 11.28 -12.10 -16.63
CA LEU A 279 10.11 -13.01 -16.58
C LEU A 279 9.61 -13.41 -17.99
N LEU A 280 9.95 -12.62 -19.01
CA LEU A 280 9.54 -12.87 -20.40
C LEU A 280 10.61 -13.60 -21.22
N ALA A 281 11.87 -13.66 -20.71
CA ALA A 281 12.97 -14.39 -21.32
C ALA A 281 12.93 -15.89 -20.99
#